data_6926de0225d9bf5f3c9dc134ac2d6fa3
#
_entry.id   6926de0225d9bf5f3c9dc134ac2d6fa3
#
_cell.length_a   1.000
_cell.length_b   1.000
_cell.length_c   1.000
_cell.angle_alpha   90.00
_cell.angle_beta   90.00
_cell.angle_gamma   90.00
#
_symmetry.space_group_name_H-M   'P 1'
#
loop_
_entity.id
_entity.type
_entity.pdbx_description
1 polymer ?
#
loop_
_entity_poly.entity_id
_entity_poly.type
_entity_poly.pdbx_seq_one_letter_code
_entity_poly.pdbx_strand_id
1 'polypeptide(L)'
;MLNLNDLAGSGGRTDVLVRAVNAALFVSHGIRTDSHVTLHLMGGPGPPRRVWFDGSALRGVRPDERSIAGHIKALLKGPVPPVGRFVEASTGISHSGGDLRQTLVEWENGGVECFVLDATGKPTSMMPSTGSLGFILSDDCPFSEEEADVIRGLPRISLGKGWLQGHACITIAHHLLDQGHSRRSPRG
;
A
#
# COMPACT_ATOMS: atom_id res chain seq x y z
N MET A 1 -4.31 -8.83 20.09
CA MET A 1 -4.95 -9.56 18.96
C MET A 1 -5.91 -8.61 18.28
N LEU A 2 -5.91 -8.52 16.94
CA LEU A 2 -6.76 -7.60 16.17
C LEU A 2 -8.24 -7.82 16.48
N ASN A 3 -8.95 -6.75 16.88
CA ASN A 3 -10.37 -6.78 17.22
C ASN A 3 -11.17 -6.19 16.03
N LEU A 4 -11.97 -7.03 15.36
CA LEU A 4 -12.78 -6.59 14.20
C LEU A 4 -13.94 -5.65 14.55
N ASN A 5 -14.26 -5.49 15.82
CA ASN A 5 -15.28 -4.56 16.30
C ASN A 5 -14.67 -3.22 16.76
N ASP A 6 -13.34 -3.13 16.77
CA ASP A 6 -12.59 -1.94 17.18
C ASP A 6 -11.27 -1.88 16.40
N LEU A 7 -11.36 -1.49 15.13
CA LEU A 7 -10.22 -1.41 14.23
C LEU A 7 -9.35 -0.17 14.50
N ALA A 8 -9.90 0.84 15.14
CA ALA A 8 -9.20 2.08 15.44
C ALA A 8 -8.53 2.11 16.82
N GLY A 9 -8.83 1.15 17.71
CA GLY A 9 -8.40 1.18 19.10
C GLY A 9 -7.33 0.14 19.42
N SER A 10 -7.73 -1.06 19.80
CA SER A 10 -6.90 -2.05 20.49
C SER A 10 -5.81 -2.73 19.63
N GLY A 11 -5.75 -2.49 18.33
CA GLY A 11 -4.79 -3.13 17.42
C GLY A 11 -3.93 -2.14 16.61
N GLY A 12 -3.78 -0.90 17.09
CA GLY A 12 -3.29 0.22 16.26
C GLY A 12 -4.37 0.66 15.28
N ARG A 13 -4.06 1.63 14.44
CA ARG A 13 -4.99 2.21 13.48
C ARG A 13 -5.21 1.30 12.26
N THR A 14 -5.65 0.05 12.51
CA THR A 14 -5.95 -0.92 11.42
C THR A 14 -7.01 -0.38 10.46
N ASP A 15 -7.92 0.49 10.92
CA ASP A 15 -8.90 1.19 10.07
C ASP A 15 -8.22 2.00 8.95
N VAL A 16 -7.11 2.66 9.22
CA VAL A 16 -6.33 3.41 8.21
C VAL A 16 -5.77 2.46 7.15
N LEU A 17 -5.19 1.35 7.57
CA LEU A 17 -4.59 0.35 6.68
C LEU A 17 -5.64 -0.32 5.77
N VAL A 18 -6.79 -0.72 6.32
CA VAL A 18 -7.84 -1.35 5.51
C VAL A 18 -8.50 -0.39 4.54
N ARG A 19 -8.63 0.90 4.89
CA ARG A 19 -9.08 1.94 3.97
C ARG A 19 -8.08 2.17 2.84
N ALA A 20 -6.78 2.10 3.13
CA ALA A 20 -5.74 2.18 2.12
C ALA A 20 -5.84 1.04 1.11
N VAL A 21 -6.00 -0.22 1.58
CA VAL A 21 -6.23 -1.39 0.70
C VAL A 21 -7.50 -1.21 -0.13
N ASN A 22 -8.58 -0.76 0.50
CA ASN A 22 -9.85 -0.52 -0.20
C ASN A 22 -9.67 0.52 -1.32
N ALA A 23 -9.11 1.68 -1.02
CA ALA A 23 -8.90 2.77 -1.99
C ALA A 23 -7.95 2.38 -3.13
N ALA A 24 -6.98 1.52 -2.87
CA ALA A 24 -5.99 1.11 -3.86
C ALA A 24 -6.51 0.03 -4.82
N LEU A 25 -7.36 -0.89 -4.35
CA LEU A 25 -7.69 -2.08 -5.12
C LEU A 25 -9.15 -2.15 -5.58
N PHE A 26 -10.10 -1.52 -4.87
CA PHE A 26 -11.50 -1.68 -5.20
C PHE A 26 -12.07 -0.52 -6.02
N VAL A 27 -12.82 -0.87 -7.05
CA VAL A 27 -13.64 0.03 -7.87
C VAL A 27 -15.09 -0.43 -7.84
N SER A 28 -16.04 0.38 -8.34
CA SER A 28 -17.48 0.13 -8.20
C SER A 28 -17.94 -1.28 -8.58
N HIS A 29 -17.31 -1.90 -9.57
CA HIS A 29 -17.72 -3.21 -10.09
C HIS A 29 -16.56 -4.20 -10.25
N GLY A 30 -15.45 -4.00 -9.52
CA GLY A 30 -14.30 -4.89 -9.65
C GLY A 30 -13.12 -4.54 -8.78
N ILE A 31 -12.00 -5.14 -9.14
CA ILE A 31 -10.71 -4.95 -8.50
C ILE A 31 -9.74 -4.42 -9.55
N ARG A 32 -8.90 -3.46 -9.20
CA ARG A 32 -7.79 -3.00 -10.04
C ARG A 32 -6.75 -4.13 -10.16
N THR A 33 -6.66 -4.71 -11.37
CA THR A 33 -5.77 -5.84 -11.63
C THR A 33 -4.33 -5.43 -11.92
N ASP A 34 -4.09 -4.14 -12.11
CA ASP A 34 -2.80 -3.49 -12.36
C ASP A 34 -2.20 -2.83 -11.10
N SER A 35 -2.81 -3.08 -9.96
CA SER A 35 -2.43 -2.42 -8.70
C SER A 35 -2.18 -3.43 -7.59
N HIS A 36 -1.20 -3.13 -6.74
CA HIS A 36 -0.81 -3.93 -5.59
C HIS A 36 -0.67 -3.04 -4.35
N VAL A 37 -0.85 -3.63 -3.18
CA VAL A 37 -0.62 -2.94 -1.90
C VAL A 37 0.26 -3.80 -1.01
N THR A 38 1.30 -3.20 -0.44
CA THR A 38 2.07 -3.81 0.63
C THR A 38 1.86 -3.03 1.92
N LEU A 39 1.29 -3.66 2.91
CA LEU A 39 1.19 -3.12 4.27
C LEU A 39 2.41 -3.52 5.06
N HIS A 40 3.01 -2.57 5.78
CA HIS A 40 4.12 -2.79 6.69
C HIS A 40 3.60 -2.79 8.12
N LEU A 41 3.47 -3.97 8.73
CA LEU A 41 3.02 -4.14 10.10
C LEU A 41 4.25 -4.20 11.01
N MET A 42 4.67 -3.04 11.50
CA MET A 42 5.91 -2.86 12.26
C MET A 42 5.73 -3.02 13.77
N GLY A 43 4.50 -2.95 14.26
CA GLY A 43 4.15 -3.07 15.67
C GLY A 43 3.76 -4.49 16.09
N GLY A 44 3.64 -4.67 17.42
CA GLY A 44 3.20 -5.92 18.01
C GLY A 44 4.33 -6.77 18.60
N PRO A 45 4.03 -7.95 19.16
CA PRO A 45 5.01 -8.78 19.87
C PRO A 45 5.90 -9.62 18.95
N GLY A 46 5.64 -9.64 17.65
CA GLY A 46 6.40 -10.40 16.66
C GLY A 46 7.37 -9.54 15.85
N PRO A 47 8.21 -10.16 15.00
CA PRO A 47 9.04 -9.41 14.08
C PRO A 47 8.21 -8.66 13.04
N PRO A 48 8.77 -7.62 12.38
CA PRO A 48 8.10 -6.90 11.31
C PRO A 48 7.54 -7.84 10.24
N ARG A 49 6.34 -7.52 9.76
CA ARG A 49 5.62 -8.33 8.77
C ARG A 49 5.11 -7.46 7.65
N ARG A 50 5.35 -7.89 6.42
CA ARG A 50 4.79 -7.30 5.22
C ARG A 50 3.59 -8.14 4.77
N VAL A 51 2.50 -7.47 4.42
CA VAL A 51 1.30 -8.12 3.86
C VAL A 51 1.06 -7.54 2.48
N TRP A 52 1.14 -8.38 1.47
CA TRP A 52 0.98 -8.01 0.07
C TRP A 52 -0.38 -8.45 -0.44
N PHE A 53 -1.13 -7.50 -0.98
CA PHE A 53 -2.38 -7.70 -1.69
C PHE A 53 -2.11 -7.52 -3.18
N ASP A 54 -2.26 -8.60 -3.94
CA ASP A 54 -2.08 -8.62 -5.39
C ASP A 54 -3.44 -8.45 -6.08
N GLY A 55 -3.70 -7.26 -6.63
CA GLY A 55 -4.96 -6.98 -7.31
C GLY A 55 -5.23 -7.88 -8.51
N SER A 56 -4.19 -8.39 -9.17
CA SER A 56 -4.35 -9.30 -10.33
C SER A 56 -4.90 -10.66 -9.94
N ALA A 57 -4.54 -11.13 -8.74
CA ALA A 57 -4.90 -12.45 -8.23
C ALA A 57 -5.99 -12.42 -7.14
N LEU A 58 -6.28 -11.26 -6.55
CA LEU A 58 -7.15 -11.13 -5.38
C LEU A 58 -8.55 -11.70 -5.60
N ARG A 59 -8.97 -12.63 -4.72
CA ARG A 59 -10.28 -13.28 -4.76
C ARG A 59 -10.84 -13.45 -3.35
N GLY A 60 -12.18 -13.43 -3.24
CA GLY A 60 -12.87 -13.70 -1.98
C GLY A 60 -12.81 -12.57 -0.95
N VAL A 61 -12.30 -11.39 -1.31
CA VAL A 61 -12.25 -10.20 -0.46
C VAL A 61 -13.35 -9.23 -0.89
N ARG A 62 -14.12 -8.74 0.06
CA ARG A 62 -15.16 -7.74 -0.17
C ARG A 62 -14.62 -6.33 0.08
N PRO A 63 -15.17 -5.29 -0.60
CA PRO A 63 -14.73 -3.91 -0.45
C PRO A 63 -15.25 -3.26 0.85
N ASP A 64 -15.16 -3.97 1.96
CA ASP A 64 -15.51 -3.46 3.28
C ASP A 64 -14.38 -3.68 4.29
N GLU A 65 -14.28 -2.78 5.25
CA GLU A 65 -13.20 -2.77 6.24
C GLU A 65 -13.12 -4.09 7.03
N ARG A 66 -14.28 -4.67 7.34
CA ARG A 66 -14.36 -5.90 8.15
C ARG A 66 -13.85 -7.13 7.39
N SER A 67 -14.14 -7.21 6.09
CA SER A 67 -13.65 -8.29 5.22
C SER A 67 -12.12 -8.23 5.12
N ILE A 68 -11.58 -7.06 4.77
CA ILE A 68 -10.13 -6.87 4.62
C ILE A 68 -9.42 -7.13 5.96
N ALA A 69 -9.90 -6.55 7.06
CA ALA A 69 -9.35 -6.78 8.40
C ALA A 69 -9.45 -8.25 8.83
N GLY A 70 -10.48 -8.96 8.40
CA GLY A 70 -10.65 -10.39 8.66
C GLY A 70 -9.53 -11.23 8.06
N HIS A 71 -9.13 -10.96 6.82
CA HIS A 71 -8.00 -11.61 6.17
C HIS A 71 -6.68 -11.29 6.88
N ILE A 72 -6.43 -10.02 7.23
CA ILE A 72 -5.25 -9.62 8.02
C ILE A 72 -5.23 -10.35 9.37
N LYS A 73 -6.35 -10.38 10.08
CA LYS A 73 -6.46 -11.08 11.36
C LYS A 73 -6.17 -12.57 11.26
N ALA A 74 -6.65 -13.23 10.21
CA ALA A 74 -6.40 -14.65 9.99
C ALA A 74 -4.90 -14.91 9.78
N LEU A 75 -4.26 -14.10 8.95
CA LEU A 75 -2.83 -14.16 8.65
C LEU A 75 -1.97 -13.91 9.91
N LEU A 76 -2.38 -12.99 10.78
CA LEU A 76 -1.66 -12.67 12.02
C LEU A 76 -1.63 -13.81 13.05
N LYS A 77 -2.48 -14.82 12.92
CA LYS A 77 -2.46 -16.01 13.80
C LYS A 77 -1.26 -16.93 13.54
N GLY A 78 -0.74 -16.92 12.32
CA GLY A 78 0.42 -17.73 11.95
C GLY A 78 1.76 -17.05 12.24
N PRO A 79 2.86 -17.82 12.20
CA PRO A 79 4.21 -17.26 12.35
C PRO A 79 4.52 -16.28 11.21
N VAL A 80 5.50 -15.40 11.44
CA VAL A 80 6.03 -14.54 10.38
C VAL A 80 6.96 -15.38 9.51
N PRO A 81 6.74 -15.45 8.18
CA PRO A 81 7.67 -16.14 7.29
C PRO A 81 9.05 -15.47 7.26
N PRO A 82 10.08 -16.16 6.77
CA PRO A 82 11.39 -15.57 6.59
C PRO A 82 11.37 -14.29 5.73
N VAL A 83 12.31 -13.39 5.96
CA VAL A 83 12.48 -12.15 5.18
C VAL A 83 12.67 -12.50 3.70
N GLY A 84 11.97 -11.78 2.82
CA GLY A 84 12.04 -11.96 1.37
C GLY A 84 11.29 -13.19 0.82
N ARG A 85 10.70 -14.02 1.69
CA ARG A 85 9.91 -15.18 1.28
C ARG A 85 8.42 -14.90 1.50
N PHE A 86 7.70 -14.58 0.44
CA PHE A 86 6.25 -14.47 0.49
C PHE A 86 5.58 -15.85 0.56
N VAL A 87 4.67 -16.01 1.52
CA VAL A 87 3.83 -17.19 1.69
C VAL A 87 2.39 -16.76 1.50
N GLU A 88 1.67 -17.45 0.62
CA GLU A 88 0.26 -17.16 0.36
C GLU A 88 -0.59 -17.59 1.56
N ALA A 89 -1.42 -16.67 2.05
CA ALA A 89 -2.38 -16.90 3.14
C ALA A 89 -3.81 -17.11 2.60
N SER A 90 -4.13 -16.47 1.49
CA SER A 90 -5.36 -16.65 0.71
C SER A 90 -5.11 -16.09 -0.69
N THR A 91 -5.96 -16.45 -1.66
CA THR A 91 -5.76 -16.12 -3.07
C THR A 91 -5.55 -14.60 -3.28
N GLY A 92 -4.35 -14.25 -3.72
CA GLY A 92 -3.91 -12.86 -3.90
C GLY A 92 -3.53 -12.12 -2.62
N ILE A 93 -3.41 -12.81 -1.47
CA ILE A 93 -2.90 -12.22 -0.22
C ILE A 93 -1.75 -13.07 0.29
N SER A 94 -0.57 -12.49 0.30
CA SER A 94 0.65 -13.13 0.77
C SER A 94 1.31 -12.33 1.89
N HIS A 95 2.17 -12.95 2.67
CA HIS A 95 2.94 -12.26 3.68
C HIS A 95 4.38 -12.77 3.78
N SER A 96 5.25 -11.91 4.28
CA SER A 96 6.67 -12.15 4.48
C SER A 96 7.16 -11.41 5.71
N GLY A 97 8.25 -11.83 6.28
CA GLY A 97 9.03 -10.97 7.18
C GLY A 97 9.73 -9.85 6.40
N GLY A 98 10.24 -8.86 7.12
CA GLY A 98 10.97 -7.73 6.57
C GLY A 98 10.24 -6.41 6.75
N ASP A 99 10.91 -5.34 6.37
CA ASP A 99 10.56 -3.95 6.56
C ASP A 99 10.44 -3.19 5.22
N LEU A 100 10.37 -1.87 5.30
CA LEU A 100 10.30 -0.99 4.12
C LEU A 100 11.57 -1.09 3.25
N ARG A 101 12.74 -1.23 3.85
CA ARG A 101 14.02 -1.37 3.11
C ARG A 101 13.98 -2.58 2.18
N GLN A 102 13.49 -3.73 2.69
CA GLN A 102 13.36 -4.94 1.90
C GLN A 102 12.39 -4.75 0.72
N THR A 103 11.28 -4.07 0.94
CA THR A 103 10.32 -3.77 -0.14
C THR A 103 10.94 -2.89 -1.21
N LEU A 104 11.70 -1.86 -0.84
CA LEU A 104 12.36 -0.97 -1.79
C LEU A 104 13.38 -1.70 -2.66
N VAL A 105 14.19 -2.58 -2.05
CA VAL A 105 15.14 -3.42 -2.81
C VAL A 105 14.41 -4.33 -3.81
N GLU A 106 13.30 -4.95 -3.39
CA GLU A 106 12.50 -5.81 -4.27
C GLU A 106 11.86 -5.00 -5.41
N TRP A 107 11.37 -3.81 -5.13
CA TRP A 107 10.77 -2.91 -6.11
C TRP A 107 11.80 -2.38 -7.11
N GLU A 108 12.97 -1.97 -6.64
CA GLU A 108 14.08 -1.55 -7.51
C GLU A 108 14.49 -2.67 -8.46
N ASN A 109 14.67 -3.89 -7.95
CA ASN A 109 14.97 -5.07 -8.77
C ASN A 109 13.84 -5.40 -9.77
N GLY A 110 12.60 -5.07 -9.43
CA GLY A 110 11.42 -5.21 -10.29
C GLY A 110 11.21 -4.05 -11.27
N GLY A 111 12.08 -3.04 -11.28
CA GLY A 111 11.95 -1.88 -12.14
C GLY A 111 10.81 -0.92 -11.76
N VAL A 112 10.42 -0.91 -10.49
CA VAL A 112 9.39 0.00 -9.97
C VAL A 112 10.05 1.32 -9.59
N GLU A 113 9.58 2.42 -10.17
CA GLU A 113 10.03 3.77 -9.81
C GLU A 113 9.26 4.27 -8.57
N CYS A 114 9.99 4.54 -7.49
CA CYS A 114 9.42 4.80 -6.17
C CYS A 114 9.33 6.30 -5.87
N PHE A 115 8.21 6.71 -5.27
CA PHE A 115 7.94 8.08 -4.83
C PHE A 115 7.39 8.08 -3.40
N VAL A 116 7.80 9.06 -2.61
CA VAL A 116 7.15 9.36 -1.33
C VAL A 116 6.06 10.39 -1.55
N LEU A 117 4.84 10.14 -1.12
CA LEU A 117 3.78 11.15 -1.11
C LEU A 117 3.97 12.08 0.08
N ASP A 118 4.22 13.36 -0.21
CA ASP A 118 4.56 14.37 0.79
C ASP A 118 4.04 15.74 0.33
N ALA A 119 3.37 16.48 1.22
CA ALA A 119 2.81 17.78 0.90
C ALA A 119 3.86 18.80 0.42
N THR A 120 5.13 18.62 0.78
CA THR A 120 6.26 19.47 0.38
C THR A 120 6.97 18.98 -0.91
N GLY A 121 6.47 17.90 -1.52
CA GLY A 121 7.04 17.29 -2.71
C GLY A 121 6.87 18.13 -3.98
N LYS A 122 7.41 17.62 -5.08
CA LYS A 122 7.25 18.22 -6.41
C LYS A 122 5.82 18.01 -6.94
N PRO A 123 5.34 18.84 -7.88
CA PRO A 123 4.02 18.65 -8.47
C PRO A 123 3.87 17.30 -9.17
N THR A 124 2.64 16.78 -9.24
CA THR A 124 2.30 15.52 -9.93
C THR A 124 2.65 15.50 -11.41
N SER A 125 2.77 16.67 -12.05
CA SER A 125 3.25 16.79 -13.43
C SER A 125 4.67 16.24 -13.64
N MET A 126 5.42 16.03 -12.57
CA MET A 126 6.76 15.44 -12.60
C MET A 126 6.74 13.91 -12.51
N MET A 127 5.58 13.29 -12.33
CA MET A 127 5.47 11.82 -12.33
C MET A 127 5.63 11.28 -13.77
N PRO A 128 6.30 10.14 -13.93
CA PRO A 128 6.33 9.44 -15.20
C PRO A 128 4.91 9.06 -15.65
N SER A 129 4.68 9.09 -16.94
CA SER A 129 3.40 8.70 -17.52
C SER A 129 3.34 7.22 -17.94
N THR A 130 4.41 6.48 -17.74
CA THR A 130 4.57 5.07 -18.13
C THR A 130 5.49 4.37 -17.17
N GLY A 131 5.38 3.05 -17.09
CA GLY A 131 6.18 2.21 -16.20
C GLY A 131 5.43 1.80 -14.93
N SER A 132 6.07 1.01 -14.11
CA SER A 132 5.57 0.61 -12.80
C SER A 132 5.96 1.68 -11.79
N LEU A 133 4.97 2.25 -11.10
CA LEU A 133 5.17 3.30 -10.10
C LEU A 133 4.81 2.77 -8.72
N GLY A 134 5.67 3.05 -7.73
CA GLY A 134 5.45 2.73 -6.33
C GLY A 134 5.28 4.00 -5.51
N PHE A 135 4.24 4.07 -4.68
CA PHE A 135 3.98 5.20 -3.79
C PHE A 135 4.10 4.77 -2.35
N ILE A 136 4.85 5.53 -1.57
CA ILE A 136 5.09 5.29 -0.16
C ILE A 136 4.35 6.35 0.64
N LEU A 137 3.53 5.90 1.58
CA LEU A 137 2.75 6.74 2.48
C LEU A 137 2.94 6.23 3.91
N SER A 138 2.99 7.14 4.88
CA SER A 138 2.78 6.79 6.28
C SER A 138 1.29 6.56 6.55
N ASP A 139 1.00 5.89 7.65
CA ASP A 139 -0.36 5.78 8.18
C ASP A 139 -0.80 7.09 8.89
N ASP A 140 -1.36 7.02 10.09
CA ASP A 140 -1.69 8.17 10.92
C ASP A 140 -0.50 8.70 11.75
N CYS A 141 0.64 8.00 11.71
CA CYS A 141 1.88 8.38 12.36
C CYS A 141 2.94 8.81 11.33
N PRO A 142 3.83 9.75 11.67
CA PRO A 142 5.01 10.03 10.87
C PRO A 142 5.88 8.78 10.72
N PHE A 143 6.68 8.73 9.66
CA PHE A 143 7.72 7.73 9.54
C PHE A 143 8.67 7.80 10.74
N SER A 144 9.09 6.65 11.26
CA SER A 144 10.15 6.56 12.26
C SER A 144 11.47 7.12 11.69
N GLU A 145 12.44 7.40 12.55
CA GLU A 145 13.76 7.87 12.09
C GLU A 145 14.41 6.88 11.13
N GLU A 146 14.30 5.58 11.43
CA GLU A 146 14.82 4.50 10.59
C GLU A 146 14.14 4.45 9.21
N GLU A 147 12.83 4.57 9.17
CA GLU A 147 12.06 4.61 7.92
C GLU A 147 12.35 5.90 7.13
N ALA A 148 12.45 7.04 7.82
CA ALA A 148 12.80 8.31 7.20
C ALA A 148 14.19 8.26 6.54
N ASP A 149 15.15 7.58 7.17
CA ASP A 149 16.47 7.33 6.59
C ASP A 149 16.42 6.47 5.34
N VAL A 150 15.61 5.42 5.36
CA VAL A 150 15.42 4.52 4.22
C VAL A 150 14.85 5.23 3.00
N ILE A 151 13.91 6.16 3.19
CA ILE A 151 13.26 6.90 2.10
C ILE A 151 13.89 8.27 1.80
N ARG A 152 14.97 8.64 2.47
CA ARG A 152 15.60 9.98 2.39
C ARG A 152 15.97 10.38 0.96
N GLY A 153 16.49 9.43 0.18
CA GLY A 153 16.93 9.65 -1.20
C GLY A 153 15.84 9.57 -2.26
N LEU A 154 14.62 9.18 -1.88
CA LEU A 154 13.54 8.99 -2.84
C LEU A 154 12.90 10.32 -3.25
N PRO A 155 12.47 10.47 -4.51
CA PRO A 155 11.75 11.64 -4.97
C PRO A 155 10.41 11.76 -4.23
N ARG A 156 10.05 13.01 -3.89
CA ARG A 156 8.80 13.35 -3.20
C ARG A 156 7.82 14.00 -4.16
N ILE A 157 6.57 13.54 -4.14
CA ILE A 157 5.48 14.06 -4.97
C ILE A 157 4.37 14.59 -4.07
N SER A 158 3.90 15.81 -4.36
CA SER A 158 2.80 16.45 -3.66
C SER A 158 1.50 16.30 -4.45
N LEU A 159 0.46 15.83 -3.78
CA LEU A 159 -0.92 15.82 -4.29
C LEU A 159 -1.68 17.12 -3.96
N GLY A 160 -0.99 18.12 -3.44
CA GLY A 160 -1.53 19.42 -3.02
C GLY A 160 -1.04 19.83 -1.64
N LYS A 161 -1.38 21.04 -1.22
CA LYS A 161 -0.89 21.64 0.04
C LYS A 161 -1.65 21.15 1.29
N GLY A 162 -2.77 20.47 1.13
CA GLY A 162 -3.58 19.95 2.23
C GLY A 162 -3.02 18.64 2.79
N TRP A 163 -3.15 18.44 4.10
CA TRP A 163 -2.90 17.16 4.74
C TRP A 163 -4.07 16.24 4.50
N LEU A 164 -3.93 15.34 3.53
CA LEU A 164 -4.95 14.37 3.17
C LEU A 164 -4.74 13.06 3.94
N GLN A 165 -5.83 12.36 4.20
CA GLN A 165 -5.74 11.00 4.72
C GLN A 165 -5.17 10.05 3.65
N GLY A 166 -4.42 9.02 4.07
CA GLY A 166 -3.72 8.11 3.16
C GLY A 166 -4.60 7.50 2.06
N HIS A 167 -5.81 7.05 2.39
CA HIS A 167 -6.75 6.51 1.39
C HIS A 167 -7.21 7.56 0.37
N ALA A 168 -7.35 8.83 0.75
CA ALA A 168 -7.65 9.92 -0.18
C ALA A 168 -6.46 10.19 -1.11
N CYS A 169 -5.23 10.16 -0.58
CA CYS A 169 -4.01 10.25 -1.40
C CYS A 169 -3.97 9.15 -2.46
N ILE A 170 -4.24 7.91 -2.08
CA ILE A 170 -4.28 6.75 -2.98
C ILE A 170 -5.31 6.95 -4.08
N THR A 171 -6.52 7.38 -3.74
CA THR A 171 -7.59 7.64 -4.72
C THR A 171 -7.19 8.73 -5.72
N ILE A 172 -6.57 9.83 -5.25
CA ILE A 172 -6.11 10.92 -6.12
C ILE A 172 -4.97 10.44 -7.02
N ALA A 173 -4.01 9.67 -6.49
CA ALA A 173 -2.92 9.11 -7.29
C ALA A 173 -3.47 8.23 -8.42
N HIS A 174 -4.39 7.32 -8.14
CA HIS A 174 -5.05 6.51 -9.15
C HIS A 174 -5.78 7.36 -10.20
N HIS A 175 -6.55 8.36 -9.75
CA HIS A 175 -7.25 9.25 -10.67
C HIS A 175 -6.30 9.95 -11.66
N LEU A 176 -5.17 10.44 -11.17
CA LEU A 176 -4.16 11.08 -12.02
C LEU A 176 -3.51 10.12 -13.00
N LEU A 177 -3.21 8.89 -12.57
CA LEU A 177 -2.66 7.85 -13.43
C LEU A 177 -3.66 7.43 -14.50
N ASP A 178 -4.91 7.21 -14.15
CA ASP A 178 -5.99 6.87 -15.10
C ASP A 178 -6.15 7.95 -16.18
N GLN A 179 -6.08 9.24 -15.81
CA GLN A 179 -6.12 10.34 -16.78
C GLN A 179 -4.90 10.36 -17.72
N GLY A 180 -3.73 10.05 -17.21
CA GLY A 180 -2.51 9.96 -18.00
C GLY A 180 -2.58 8.86 -19.07
N HIS A 181 -3.15 7.72 -18.73
CA HIS A 181 -3.34 6.60 -19.67
C HIS A 181 -4.43 6.90 -20.71
N SER A 182 -5.52 7.57 -20.32
CA SER A 182 -6.62 7.95 -21.22
C SER A 182 -6.18 8.90 -22.35
N ARG A 183 -5.15 9.71 -22.13
CA ARG A 183 -4.61 10.62 -23.17
C ARG A 183 -3.78 9.92 -24.24
N ARG A 184 -3.48 8.63 -24.09
CA ARG A 184 -2.65 7.84 -25.02
C ARG A 184 -3.41 6.83 -25.86
N SER A 185 -4.73 6.73 -25.71
CA SER A 185 -5.53 5.92 -26.64
C SER A 185 -5.53 6.63 -28.00
N PRO A 186 -4.87 6.11 -29.04
CA PRO A 186 -5.01 6.68 -30.36
C PRO A 186 -6.47 6.47 -30.76
N ARG A 187 -7.15 7.55 -31.08
CA ARG A 187 -8.41 7.44 -31.82
C ARG A 187 -8.05 6.81 -33.17
N GLY A 188 -8.28 5.52 -33.29
CA GLY A 188 -8.38 4.86 -34.56
C GLY A 188 -9.72 5.15 -35.18
#